data_c3fad0009d31df08b18ee465cacaed75
#
_entry.id   c3fad0009d31df08b18ee465cacaed75
#
_cell.length_a   1.000
_cell.length_b   1.000
_cell.length_c   1.000
_cell.angle_alpha   90.00
_cell.angle_beta   90.00
_cell.angle_gamma   90.00
#
_symmetry.space_group_name_H-M   'P 1'
#
loop_
_entity.id
_entity.type
_entity.pdbx_description
1 polymer ?
#
loop_
_entity_poly.entity_id
_entity_poly.type
_entity_poly.pdbx_seq_one_letter_code
_entity_poly.pdbx_strand_id
1 'polypeptide(L)'
;MPSYVMVEKCDGCKGQDKTACMYICPNDLMVLDKERMKAYNRDPKMCWECMCCVKICPQQAMDVRGYADFIPLGASATPLRGSEDIMWTVKFRDGSIKRFKFPTRTTPEGSAKPLGGYQTHDDLNSAALATEPDSLGLKAVPTVK
;
A
#
# COMPACT_ATOMS: atom_id res chain seq x y z
N MET A 1 -1.02 2.46 11.40
CA MET A 1 -2.42 1.95 11.39
C MET A 1 -2.41 0.49 11.02
N PRO A 2 -2.46 -0.41 11.98
CA PRO A 2 -2.43 -1.83 11.64
C PRO A 2 -3.66 -2.19 10.81
N SER A 3 -3.42 -3.04 9.80
CA SER A 3 -4.50 -3.69 9.09
C SER A 3 -5.20 -4.69 10.00
N TYR A 4 -6.50 -4.79 9.90
CA TYR A 4 -7.30 -5.78 10.60
C TYR A 4 -8.24 -6.50 9.62
N VAL A 5 -8.68 -7.68 10.03
CA VAL A 5 -9.56 -8.52 9.21
C VAL A 5 -11.00 -8.38 9.67
N MET A 6 -11.89 -8.06 8.76
CA MET A 6 -13.34 -8.15 8.97
C MET A 6 -13.74 -9.62 8.85
N VAL A 7 -13.95 -10.26 9.98
CA VAL A 7 -14.15 -11.72 10.08
C VAL A 7 -15.38 -12.17 9.28
N GLU A 8 -16.41 -11.35 9.20
CA GLU A 8 -17.66 -11.64 8.48
C GLU A 8 -17.44 -11.77 6.97
N LYS A 9 -16.48 -11.00 6.42
CA LYS A 9 -16.19 -10.99 4.99
C LYS A 9 -15.08 -11.96 4.59
N CYS A 10 -14.20 -12.30 5.53
CA CYS A 10 -13.07 -13.18 5.24
C CYS A 10 -13.54 -14.62 5.03
N ASP A 11 -13.17 -15.24 3.92
CA ASP A 11 -13.44 -16.64 3.58
C ASP A 11 -12.17 -17.53 3.61
N GLY A 12 -11.06 -17.01 4.18
CA GLY A 12 -9.78 -17.71 4.21
C GLY A 12 -9.21 -18.00 2.81
N CYS A 13 -9.59 -17.20 1.80
CA CYS A 13 -9.25 -17.44 0.39
C CYS A 13 -9.67 -18.85 -0.09
N LYS A 14 -10.85 -19.31 0.34
CA LYS A 14 -11.46 -20.60 -0.04
C LYS A 14 -10.58 -21.82 0.28
N GLY A 15 -9.84 -21.76 1.39
CA GLY A 15 -9.05 -22.88 1.86
C GLY A 15 -7.73 -23.11 1.16
N GLN A 16 -7.18 -22.12 0.51
CA GLN A 16 -5.82 -22.19 0.01
C GLN A 16 -4.82 -22.30 1.18
N ASP A 17 -3.71 -23.00 0.96
CA ASP A 17 -2.65 -23.16 1.98
C ASP A 17 -2.10 -21.83 2.49
N LYS A 18 -2.02 -20.83 1.60
CA LYS A 18 -1.67 -19.47 1.93
C LYS A 18 -2.70 -18.51 1.34
N THR A 19 -3.17 -17.60 2.16
CA THR A 19 -4.09 -16.54 1.71
C THR A 19 -3.35 -15.43 0.98
N ALA A 20 -4.06 -14.67 0.14
CA ALA A 20 -3.47 -13.55 -0.60
C ALA A 20 -2.78 -12.53 0.33
N CYS A 21 -3.37 -12.23 1.48
CA CYS A 21 -2.80 -11.32 2.47
C CYS A 21 -1.52 -11.87 3.13
N MET A 22 -1.38 -13.20 3.28
CA MET A 22 -0.13 -13.82 3.75
C MET A 22 0.99 -13.67 2.72
N TYR A 23 0.69 -13.89 1.45
CA TYR A 23 1.68 -13.78 0.38
C TYR A 23 2.26 -12.37 0.23
N ILE A 24 1.41 -11.37 0.36
CA ILE A 24 1.79 -9.99 0.05
C ILE A 24 2.39 -9.24 1.24
N CYS A 25 2.28 -9.78 2.46
CA CYS A 25 2.75 -9.09 3.66
C CYS A 25 4.28 -9.08 3.71
N PRO A 26 4.95 -7.93 3.60
CA PRO A 26 6.41 -7.87 3.61
C PRO A 26 7.02 -8.23 4.96
N ASN A 27 6.24 -8.16 6.03
CA ASN A 27 6.67 -8.46 7.39
C ASN A 27 6.07 -9.77 7.93
N ASP A 28 5.48 -10.59 7.07
CA ASP A 28 4.90 -11.90 7.38
C ASP A 28 3.98 -11.92 8.61
N LEU A 29 3.15 -10.89 8.74
CA LEU A 29 2.26 -10.71 9.90
C LEU A 29 0.90 -11.38 9.73
N MET A 30 0.49 -11.66 8.49
CA MET A 30 -0.81 -12.25 8.24
C MET A 30 -0.73 -13.78 8.38
N VAL A 31 -1.64 -14.34 9.15
CA VAL A 31 -1.70 -15.79 9.42
C VAL A 31 -3.12 -16.29 9.19
N LEU A 32 -3.26 -17.51 8.68
CA LEU A 32 -4.54 -18.19 8.52
C LEU A 32 -4.84 -19.07 9.73
N ASP A 33 -5.92 -18.80 10.43
CA ASP A 33 -6.55 -19.75 11.35
C ASP A 33 -7.28 -20.82 10.52
N LYS A 34 -6.69 -22.01 10.46
CA LYS A 34 -7.20 -23.12 9.65
C LYS A 34 -8.50 -23.71 10.19
N GLU A 35 -8.75 -23.60 11.50
CA GLU A 35 -9.98 -24.13 12.10
C GLU A 35 -11.17 -23.24 11.76
N ARG A 36 -10.97 -21.92 11.83
CA ARG A 36 -12.02 -20.94 11.55
C ARG A 36 -12.07 -20.49 10.10
N MET A 37 -11.04 -20.84 9.33
CA MET A 37 -10.83 -20.36 7.96
C MET A 37 -10.87 -18.82 7.86
N LYS A 38 -10.16 -18.18 8.79
CA LYS A 38 -10.08 -16.72 8.89
C LYS A 38 -8.62 -16.27 9.00
N ALA A 39 -8.26 -15.24 8.24
CA ALA A 39 -6.95 -14.63 8.41
C ALA A 39 -6.98 -13.67 9.60
N TYR A 40 -5.81 -13.44 10.20
CA TYR A 40 -5.62 -12.44 11.25
C TYR A 40 -4.20 -11.88 11.21
N ASN A 41 -4.00 -10.71 11.80
CA ASN A 41 -2.69 -10.11 11.98
C ASN A 41 -2.14 -10.54 13.34
N ARG A 42 -1.03 -11.32 13.32
CA ARG A 42 -0.45 -11.91 14.53
C ARG A 42 0.25 -10.88 15.42
N ASP A 43 0.78 -9.80 14.84
CA ASP A 43 1.42 -8.72 15.59
C ASP A 43 1.13 -7.35 14.94
N PRO A 44 0.02 -6.73 15.33
CA PRO A 44 -0.37 -5.43 14.78
C PRO A 44 0.64 -4.31 15.01
N LYS A 45 1.46 -4.39 16.08
CA LYS A 45 2.45 -3.35 16.39
C LYS A 45 3.62 -3.34 15.41
N MET A 46 3.91 -4.48 14.79
CA MET A 46 4.97 -4.61 13.79
C MET A 46 4.47 -4.31 12.36
N CYS A 47 3.23 -3.86 12.21
CA CYS A 47 2.66 -3.57 10.91
C CYS A 47 3.28 -2.30 10.31
N TRP A 48 3.83 -2.40 9.10
CA TRP A 48 4.43 -1.27 8.37
C TRP A 48 3.42 -0.38 7.67
N GLU A 49 2.14 -0.69 7.79
CA GLU A 49 1.06 0.11 7.20
C GLU A 49 1.15 0.27 5.67
N CYS A 50 1.78 -0.67 5.00
CA CYS A 50 2.00 -0.63 3.56
C CYS A 50 0.72 -0.82 2.73
N MET A 51 -0.38 -1.20 3.36
CA MET A 51 -1.71 -1.43 2.77
C MET A 51 -1.76 -2.52 1.66
N CYS A 52 -0.70 -3.29 1.49
CA CYS A 52 -0.65 -4.33 0.45
C CYS A 52 -1.73 -5.39 0.63
N CYS A 53 -1.94 -5.85 1.89
CA CYS A 53 -2.98 -6.82 2.22
C CYS A 53 -4.40 -6.29 1.97
N VAL A 54 -4.61 -4.98 2.21
CA VAL A 54 -5.90 -4.31 1.97
C VAL A 54 -6.20 -4.27 0.48
N LYS A 55 -5.20 -3.92 -0.35
CA LYS A 55 -5.36 -3.81 -1.80
C LYS A 55 -5.57 -5.15 -2.49
N ILE A 56 -4.97 -6.22 -1.99
CA ILE A 56 -4.99 -7.53 -2.67
C ILE A 56 -6.21 -8.37 -2.29
N CYS A 57 -6.87 -8.08 -1.18
CA CYS A 57 -7.96 -8.91 -0.67
C CYS A 57 -9.16 -8.95 -1.64
N PRO A 58 -9.51 -10.13 -2.23
CA PRO A 58 -10.60 -10.21 -3.19
C PRO A 58 -11.97 -10.04 -2.54
N GLN A 59 -12.08 -10.35 -1.24
CA GLN A 59 -13.32 -10.23 -0.47
C GLN A 59 -13.50 -8.88 0.19
N GLN A 60 -12.55 -7.95 -0.03
CA GLN A 60 -12.53 -6.67 0.69
C GLN A 60 -12.69 -6.84 2.21
N ALA A 61 -12.10 -7.92 2.74
CA ALA A 61 -12.18 -8.29 4.15
C ALA A 61 -11.09 -7.63 4.99
N MET A 62 -10.16 -6.91 4.37
CA MET A 62 -9.10 -6.20 5.06
C MET A 62 -9.45 -4.73 5.14
N ASP A 63 -9.27 -4.15 6.32
CA ASP A 63 -9.46 -2.73 6.53
C ASP A 63 -8.31 -2.16 7.36
N VAL A 64 -8.17 -0.84 7.36
CA VAL A 64 -7.23 -0.09 8.19
C VAL A 64 -8.01 0.87 9.07
N ARG A 65 -7.74 0.85 10.37
CA ARG A 65 -8.31 1.84 11.28
C ARG A 65 -7.51 3.13 11.14
N GLY A 66 -8.18 4.17 10.64
CA GLY A 66 -7.55 5.42 10.32
C GLY A 66 -7.06 6.19 11.53
N TYR A 67 -5.88 6.80 11.38
CA TYR A 67 -5.50 7.95 12.18
C TYR A 67 -6.27 9.19 11.70
N ALA A 68 -6.41 10.15 12.59
CA ALA A 68 -7.12 11.39 12.29
C ALA A 68 -6.57 12.14 11.09
N ASP A 69 -5.28 11.98 10.78
CA ASP A 69 -4.59 12.70 9.71
C ASP A 69 -4.87 12.12 8.32
N PHE A 70 -5.14 10.82 8.23
CA PHE A 70 -5.30 10.13 6.95
C PHE A 70 -6.75 9.76 6.65
N ILE A 71 -7.44 9.21 7.63
CA ILE A 71 -8.86 8.90 7.57
C ILE A 71 -9.50 9.50 8.81
N PRO A 72 -10.41 10.46 8.67
CA PRO A 72 -11.10 11.05 9.82
C PRO A 72 -11.74 9.99 10.69
N LEU A 73 -11.73 10.16 11.99
CA LEU A 73 -12.31 9.24 12.96
C LEU A 73 -13.72 8.81 12.54
N GLY A 74 -13.92 7.48 12.42
CA GLY A 74 -15.19 6.90 11.99
C GLY A 74 -15.39 6.83 10.47
N ALA A 75 -14.37 7.21 9.67
CA ALA A 75 -14.35 6.96 8.24
C ALA A 75 -13.77 5.58 7.91
N SER A 76 -13.98 5.12 6.68
CA SER A 76 -13.36 3.91 6.14
C SER A 76 -12.94 4.13 4.69
N ALA A 77 -11.84 3.48 4.27
CA ALA A 77 -11.39 3.45 2.89
C ALA A 77 -11.23 2.00 2.45
N THR A 78 -12.05 1.58 1.51
CA THR A 78 -12.09 0.19 1.04
C THR A 78 -11.72 0.13 -0.44
N PRO A 79 -10.66 -0.59 -0.84
CA PRO A 79 -10.31 -0.77 -2.24
C PRO A 79 -11.06 -1.95 -2.85
N LEU A 80 -11.39 -1.82 -4.12
CA LEU A 80 -11.82 -2.91 -4.99
C LEU A 80 -10.86 -3.01 -6.16
N ARG A 81 -10.10 -4.09 -6.22
CA ARG A 81 -9.16 -4.34 -7.29
C ARG A 81 -9.84 -4.98 -8.48
N GLY A 82 -9.78 -4.32 -9.63
CA GLY A 82 -10.07 -4.90 -10.94
C GLY A 82 -8.81 -5.47 -11.61
N SER A 83 -8.93 -5.87 -12.87
CA SER A 83 -7.80 -6.32 -13.69
C SER A 83 -6.85 -5.17 -14.03
N GLU A 84 -7.38 -4.02 -14.37
CA GLU A 84 -6.63 -2.85 -14.87
C GLU A 84 -6.62 -1.68 -13.92
N ASP A 85 -7.51 -1.67 -12.93
CA ASP A 85 -7.66 -0.55 -12.02
C ASP A 85 -7.98 -0.98 -10.59
N ILE A 86 -7.84 -0.02 -9.67
CA ILE A 86 -8.29 -0.13 -8.28
C ILE A 86 -9.24 1.01 -8.01
N MET A 87 -10.44 0.68 -7.57
CA MET A 87 -11.42 1.67 -7.12
C MET A 87 -11.40 1.77 -5.61
N TRP A 88 -11.11 2.95 -5.10
CA TRP A 88 -11.20 3.26 -3.68
C TRP A 88 -12.55 3.86 -3.36
N THR A 89 -13.24 3.28 -2.39
CA THR A 89 -14.46 3.83 -1.80
C THR A 89 -14.13 4.37 -0.42
N VAL A 90 -14.25 5.68 -0.26
CA VAL A 90 -14.07 6.36 1.03
C VAL A 90 -15.45 6.72 1.55
N LYS A 91 -15.80 6.18 2.72
CA LYS A 91 -17.00 6.53 3.45
C LYS A 91 -16.62 7.43 4.62
N PHE A 92 -17.13 8.62 4.65
CA PHE A 92 -16.88 9.60 5.71
C PHE A 92 -17.81 9.39 6.90
N ARG A 93 -17.48 10.05 8.02
CA ARG A 93 -18.24 9.96 9.26
C ARG A 93 -19.67 10.49 9.10
N ASP A 94 -19.89 11.50 8.28
CA ASP A 94 -21.20 12.07 7.96
C ASP A 94 -22.06 11.18 7.05
N GLY A 95 -21.53 10.02 6.65
CA GLY A 95 -22.19 9.09 5.73
C GLY A 95 -21.94 9.39 4.25
N SER A 96 -21.30 10.50 3.91
CA SER A 96 -20.96 10.81 2.52
C SER A 96 -19.96 9.79 1.95
N ILE A 97 -20.06 9.52 0.65
CA ILE A 97 -19.20 8.54 -0.02
C ILE A 97 -18.50 9.23 -1.22
N LYS A 98 -17.19 9.08 -1.26
CA LYS A 98 -16.38 9.43 -2.45
C LYS A 98 -15.71 8.19 -3.02
N ARG A 99 -15.62 8.16 -4.35
CA ARG A 99 -14.96 7.08 -5.07
C ARG A 99 -13.87 7.63 -5.96
N PHE A 100 -12.72 6.94 -5.95
CA PHE A 100 -11.55 7.27 -6.76
C PHE A 100 -11.12 6.03 -7.52
N LYS A 101 -10.83 6.19 -8.80
CA LYS A 101 -10.40 5.11 -9.67
C LYS A 101 -8.98 5.39 -10.15
N PHE A 102 -8.08 4.43 -9.93
CA PHE A 102 -6.67 4.53 -10.34
C PHE A 102 -6.27 3.32 -11.17
N PRO A 103 -5.54 3.49 -12.26
CA PRO A 103 -5.00 2.37 -13.02
C PRO A 103 -3.98 1.61 -12.19
N THR A 104 -3.97 0.26 -12.30
CA THR A 104 -2.98 -0.59 -11.62
C THR A 104 -1.61 -0.49 -12.27
N ARG A 105 -1.56 -0.12 -13.55
CA ARG A 105 -0.31 0.10 -14.27
C ARG A 105 -0.46 1.25 -15.26
N THR A 106 0.59 2.05 -15.35
CA THR A 106 0.68 3.19 -16.27
C THR A 106 1.46 2.85 -17.54
N THR A 107 2.10 1.67 -17.57
CA THR A 107 2.85 1.17 -18.72
C THR A 107 1.96 0.25 -19.54
N PRO A 108 1.98 0.30 -20.87
CA PRO A 108 1.21 -0.61 -21.71
C PRO A 108 1.48 -2.08 -21.38
N GLU A 109 0.43 -2.90 -21.43
CA GLU A 109 0.54 -4.33 -21.19
C GLU A 109 1.50 -4.97 -22.22
N GLY A 110 2.36 -5.87 -21.76
CA GLY A 110 3.39 -6.50 -22.60
C GLY A 110 4.61 -5.62 -22.87
N SER A 111 4.62 -4.35 -22.44
CA SER A 111 5.81 -3.51 -22.53
C SER A 111 6.80 -3.88 -21.42
N ALA A 112 7.93 -4.47 -21.81
CA ALA A 112 9.04 -4.72 -20.88
C ALA A 112 9.82 -3.43 -20.55
N LYS A 113 9.58 -2.36 -21.30
CA LYS A 113 10.27 -1.07 -21.14
C LYS A 113 9.26 0.01 -20.74
N PRO A 114 9.59 0.91 -19.81
CA PRO A 114 8.79 2.09 -19.56
C PRO A 114 8.69 2.94 -20.83
N LEU A 115 7.63 3.76 -20.91
CA LEU A 115 7.47 4.69 -22.02
C LEU A 115 8.71 5.59 -22.10
N GLY A 116 9.40 5.58 -23.27
CA GLY A 116 10.69 6.26 -23.44
C GLY A 116 11.94 5.40 -23.20
N GLY A 117 11.77 4.12 -22.84
CA GLY A 117 12.89 3.21 -22.57
C GLY A 117 13.43 3.32 -21.14
N TYR A 118 14.41 2.48 -20.81
CA TYR A 118 15.15 2.64 -19.55
C TYR A 118 16.13 3.81 -19.72
N GLN A 119 16.20 4.67 -18.72
CA GLN A 119 17.29 5.62 -18.63
C GLN A 119 18.60 4.83 -18.54
N THR A 120 19.57 5.19 -19.34
CA THR A 120 20.93 4.72 -19.13
C THR A 120 21.37 5.25 -17.77
N HIS A 121 21.79 4.34 -16.89
CA HIS A 121 22.40 4.75 -15.63
C HIS A 121 23.63 5.64 -15.91
N ASP A 122 23.82 6.64 -15.11
CA ASP A 122 25.02 7.46 -15.15
C ASP A 122 26.25 6.58 -14.83
N ASP A 123 27.40 7.00 -15.32
CA ASP A 123 28.65 6.33 -15.01
C ASP A 123 28.87 6.32 -13.49
N LEU A 124 28.86 5.12 -12.90
CA LEU A 124 29.09 4.94 -11.47
C LEU A 124 30.47 5.37 -10.99
N ASN A 125 31.41 5.60 -11.92
CA ASN A 125 32.74 6.15 -11.64
C ASN A 125 32.79 7.67 -11.85
N SER A 126 31.67 8.29 -12.18
CA SER A 126 31.66 9.73 -12.43
C SER A 126 31.98 10.51 -11.16
N ALA A 127 32.81 11.53 -11.30
CA ALA A 127 33.16 12.43 -10.20
C ALA A 127 31.94 13.16 -9.60
N ALA A 128 30.85 13.25 -10.35
CA ALA A 128 29.60 13.84 -9.90
C ALA A 128 28.95 13.06 -8.73
N LEU A 129 29.18 11.74 -8.64
CA LEU A 129 28.70 10.93 -7.53
C LEU A 129 29.46 11.16 -6.22
N ALA A 130 30.67 11.69 -6.30
CA ALA A 130 31.51 12.02 -5.14
C ALA A 130 31.34 13.47 -4.67
N THR A 131 30.55 14.28 -5.37
CA THR A 131 30.28 15.67 -5.00
C THR A 131 28.96 15.77 -4.25
N GLU A 132 28.93 16.60 -3.19
CA GLU A 132 27.65 16.89 -2.51
C GLU A 132 26.67 17.53 -3.50
N PRO A 133 25.40 17.04 -3.55
CA PRO A 133 24.38 17.69 -4.36
C PRO A 133 24.21 19.15 -3.93
N ASP A 134 24.12 20.05 -4.89
CA ASP A 134 23.89 21.48 -4.64
C ASP A 134 22.67 21.78 -3.74
N SER A 135 21.72 20.85 -3.71
CA SER A 135 20.52 20.92 -2.87
C SER A 135 20.76 20.63 -1.38
N LEU A 136 21.89 19.98 -1.04
CA LEU A 136 22.25 19.66 0.36
C LEU A 136 23.30 20.63 0.90
N GLY A 137 24.02 21.34 0.03
CA GLY A 137 24.98 22.35 0.43
C GLY A 137 24.25 23.65 0.82
N LEU A 138 24.21 23.98 2.12
CA LEU A 138 23.89 25.34 2.54
C LEU A 138 25.02 26.27 2.11
N LYS A 139 24.84 26.94 0.94
CA LYS A 139 25.83 27.90 0.40
C LYS A 139 26.10 29.10 1.32
N ALA A 140 25.19 29.37 2.26
CA ALA A 140 25.38 30.32 3.37
C ALA A 140 24.33 30.09 4.47
N VAL A 141 24.72 30.11 5.70
CA VAL A 141 23.79 30.20 6.83
C VAL A 141 23.21 31.62 6.82
N PRO A 142 21.86 31.80 6.77
CA PRO A 142 21.31 33.16 6.90
C PRO A 142 21.68 33.73 8.25
N THR A 143 22.50 34.78 8.25
CA THR A 143 22.74 35.56 9.46
C THR A 143 21.47 36.33 9.78
N VAL A 144 20.79 35.93 10.83
CA VAL A 144 19.70 36.72 11.41
C VAL A 144 20.33 38.01 11.95
N LYS A 145 19.96 39.16 11.37
CA LYS A 145 20.27 40.47 11.92
C LYS A 145 19.26 40.82 12.99
#